data_e620a16b8523684d094b3b2e8fab5b34
#
_entry.id   e620a16b8523684d094b3b2e8fab5b34
#
_cell.length_a   1.000
_cell.length_b   1.000
_cell.length_c   1.000
_cell.angle_alpha   90.00
_cell.angle_beta   90.00
_cell.angle_gamma   90.00
#
_symmetry.space_group_name_H-M   'P 1'
#
loop_
_entity.id
_entity.type
_entity.pdbx_description
1 polymer ?
#
loop_
_entity_poly.entity_id
_entity_poly.type
_entity_poly.pdbx_seq_one_letter_code
_entity_poly.pdbx_strand_id
1 'polypeptide(L)'
;MRICGIETEYGCLIESERVAREFSPDTLSILVKDHLFYANDIGLLDAQYRDRGEPPRNGGFLYNGGRLYIDMGHVEYASPECLSLRDLIAYEKAADFLLLQALEDLGIRDDVTFVRNNIDHVTGATFGYHENYLVSRDVPFEYYMVPALMPFLVTRQIYAGAGRVGFHEEDPYDEDDRRRRRVATRVTDEVPYQIAQRSDHIVADQYEWVQ
;
A
#
# COMPACT_ATOMS: atom_id res chain seq x y z
N MET A 1 -0.47 -27.18 -2.43
CA MET A 1 -0.39 -26.04 -1.51
C MET A 1 0.39 -24.96 -2.26
N ARG A 2 -0.07 -23.71 -2.25
CA ARG A 2 0.56 -22.62 -3.01
C ARG A 2 1.11 -21.60 -2.01
N ILE A 3 2.34 -21.16 -2.21
CA ILE A 3 2.93 -20.09 -1.40
C ILE A 3 2.33 -18.77 -1.88
N CYS A 4 1.93 -17.94 -0.94
CA CYS A 4 1.45 -16.58 -1.20
C CYS A 4 1.99 -15.60 -0.15
N GLY A 5 1.98 -14.33 -0.51
CA GLY A 5 2.33 -13.20 0.35
C GLY A 5 1.48 -11.99 -0.01
N ILE A 6 1.49 -11.00 0.85
CA ILE A 6 0.86 -9.70 0.61
C ILE A 6 1.82 -8.57 0.96
N GLU A 7 1.64 -7.44 0.29
CA GLU A 7 2.26 -6.16 0.63
C GLU A 7 1.16 -5.14 0.85
N THR A 8 1.30 -4.34 1.89
CA THR A 8 0.31 -3.34 2.27
C THR A 8 1.01 -2.01 2.52
N GLU A 9 0.68 -1.00 1.74
CA GLU A 9 1.06 0.38 2.01
C GLU A 9 0.07 1.03 2.98
N TYR A 10 0.59 1.85 3.88
CA TYR A 10 -0.18 2.59 4.87
C TYR A 10 -0.05 4.09 4.65
N GLY A 11 -1.19 4.75 4.44
CA GLY A 11 -1.26 6.21 4.46
C GLY A 11 -1.16 6.72 5.90
N CYS A 12 -0.31 7.73 6.11
CA CYS A 12 -0.17 8.40 7.41
C CYS A 12 -1.05 9.64 7.44
N LEU A 13 -2.06 9.65 8.32
CA LEU A 13 -2.94 10.78 8.56
C LEU A 13 -2.58 11.44 9.89
N ILE A 14 -2.20 12.72 9.86
CA ILE A 14 -1.92 13.52 11.05
C ILE A 14 -3.17 14.35 11.35
N GLU A 15 -3.83 14.06 12.49
CA GLU A 15 -5.10 14.67 12.87
C GLU A 15 -4.93 15.90 13.76
N SER A 16 -3.78 16.08 14.42
CA SER A 16 -3.54 17.19 15.32
C SER A 16 -2.55 18.21 14.77
N GLU A 17 -2.83 19.50 14.99
CA GLU A 17 -1.89 20.58 14.69
C GLU A 17 -0.57 20.46 15.45
N ARG A 18 -0.57 19.86 16.62
CA ARG A 18 0.62 19.66 17.47
C ARG A 18 1.65 18.85 16.71
N VAL A 19 1.26 17.68 16.19
CA VAL A 19 2.15 16.78 15.45
C VAL A 19 2.43 17.32 14.05
N ALA A 20 1.45 17.92 13.38
CA ALA A 20 1.61 18.47 12.04
C ALA A 20 2.61 19.67 11.96
N ARG A 21 2.88 20.34 13.08
CA ARG A 21 3.93 21.39 13.13
C ARG A 21 5.35 20.82 13.18
N GLU A 22 5.51 19.60 13.65
CA GLU A 22 6.82 18.97 13.85
C GLU A 22 7.15 17.98 12.74
N PHE A 23 6.14 17.31 12.21
CA PHE A 23 6.33 16.20 11.27
C PHE A 23 5.43 16.34 10.03
N SER A 24 6.00 15.98 8.88
CA SER A 24 5.20 15.61 7.70
C SER A 24 4.79 14.12 7.79
N PRO A 25 3.78 13.67 7.03
CA PRO A 25 3.42 12.26 6.95
C PRO A 25 4.61 11.34 6.63
N ASP A 26 5.48 11.75 5.68
CA ASP A 26 6.66 10.97 5.27
C ASP A 26 7.68 10.86 6.40
N THR A 27 8.00 11.99 7.07
CA THR A 27 8.95 11.99 8.19
C THR A 27 8.44 11.20 9.38
N LEU A 28 7.14 11.23 9.61
CA LEU A 28 6.50 10.44 10.66
C LEU A 28 6.50 8.94 10.34
N SER A 29 6.27 8.58 9.08
CA SER A 29 6.39 7.19 8.61
C SER A 29 7.80 6.63 8.86
N ILE A 30 8.84 7.42 8.57
CA ILE A 30 10.23 7.05 8.85
C ILE A 30 10.46 6.90 10.35
N LEU A 31 9.98 7.85 11.17
CA LEU A 31 10.12 7.82 12.63
C LEU A 31 9.47 6.56 13.22
N VAL A 32 8.26 6.22 12.79
CA VAL A 32 7.52 5.03 13.25
C VAL A 32 8.27 3.76 12.85
N LYS A 33 8.72 3.66 11.60
CA LYS A 33 9.54 2.53 11.14
C LYS A 33 10.82 2.39 11.99
N ASP A 34 11.55 3.48 12.20
CA ASP A 34 12.78 3.47 12.99
C ASP A 34 12.53 3.07 14.44
N HIS A 35 11.45 3.56 15.05
CA HIS A 35 11.04 3.18 16.41
C HIS A 35 10.81 1.68 16.53
N LEU A 36 10.09 1.08 15.56
CA LEU A 36 9.83 -0.36 15.54
C LEU A 36 11.11 -1.19 15.49
N PHE A 37 12.10 -0.79 14.68
CA PHE A 37 13.36 -1.52 14.61
C PHE A 37 14.28 -1.27 15.81
N TYR A 38 14.39 -0.03 16.29
CA TYR A 38 15.36 0.30 17.33
C TYR A 38 14.85 0.11 18.76
N ALA A 39 13.56 0.36 19.02
CA ALA A 39 12.98 0.27 20.35
C ALA A 39 12.22 -1.04 20.58
N ASN A 40 11.46 -1.51 19.58
CA ASN A 40 10.67 -2.73 19.72
C ASN A 40 11.40 -3.99 19.23
N ASP A 41 12.59 -3.85 18.62
CA ASP A 41 13.46 -4.96 18.18
C ASP A 41 12.70 -6.01 17.33
N ILE A 42 11.93 -5.54 16.35
CA ILE A 42 11.11 -6.42 15.50
C ILE A 42 11.90 -7.15 14.41
N GLY A 43 13.16 -6.77 14.18
CA GLY A 43 13.99 -7.28 13.08
C GLY A 43 15.30 -6.53 12.91
N LEU A 44 15.90 -6.66 11.75
CA LEU A 44 17.19 -6.06 11.40
C LEU A 44 17.03 -5.08 10.23
N LEU A 45 17.47 -3.83 10.42
CA LEU A 45 17.52 -2.85 9.32
C LEU A 45 18.50 -3.30 8.24
N ASP A 46 18.08 -3.18 6.98
CA ASP A 46 18.91 -3.46 5.82
C ASP A 46 19.93 -2.33 5.60
N ALA A 47 21.19 -2.63 5.78
CA ALA A 47 22.27 -1.67 5.61
C ALA A 47 22.79 -1.58 4.16
N GLN A 48 22.27 -2.40 3.25
CA GLN A 48 22.72 -2.42 1.86
C GLN A 48 22.01 -1.31 1.06
N TYR A 49 22.76 -0.68 0.15
CA TYR A 49 22.19 0.16 -0.88
C TYR A 49 21.61 -0.74 -1.98
N ARG A 50 20.34 -0.62 -2.27
CA ARG A 50 19.69 -1.37 -3.34
C ARG A 50 19.50 -0.51 -4.58
N ASP A 51 18.82 0.64 -4.43
CA ASP A 51 18.68 1.64 -5.49
C ASP A 51 18.38 3.04 -4.89
N ARG A 52 17.95 3.99 -5.74
CA ARG A 52 17.64 5.36 -5.28
C ARG A 52 16.40 5.42 -4.40
N GLY A 53 15.41 4.58 -4.63
CA GLY A 53 14.19 4.48 -3.84
C GLY A 53 14.40 3.72 -2.53
N GLU A 54 15.45 2.87 -2.49
CA GLU A 54 15.79 2.05 -1.33
C GLU A 54 17.22 2.31 -0.83
N PRO A 55 17.48 3.47 -0.20
CA PRO A 55 18.76 3.77 0.42
C PRO A 55 19.01 2.85 1.62
N PRO A 56 20.26 2.72 2.11
CA PRO A 56 20.57 1.98 3.32
C PRO A 56 19.66 2.40 4.48
N ARG A 57 19.10 1.42 5.18
CA ARG A 57 18.14 1.59 6.30
C ARG A 57 16.78 2.16 5.91
N ASN A 58 16.44 2.16 4.62
CA ASN A 58 15.09 2.48 4.18
C ASN A 58 14.04 1.53 4.76
N GLY A 59 14.43 0.29 5.05
CA GLY A 59 13.62 -0.73 5.70
C GLY A 59 14.48 -1.86 6.26
N GLY A 60 13.84 -2.92 6.69
CA GLY A 60 14.52 -4.08 7.25
C GLY A 60 13.72 -5.36 7.16
N PHE A 61 14.36 -6.43 7.54
CA PHE A 61 13.79 -7.78 7.57
C PHE A 61 13.32 -8.09 8.99
N LEU A 62 12.07 -8.50 9.10
CA LEU A 62 11.47 -8.88 10.36
C LEU A 62 11.90 -10.31 10.77
N TYR A 63 11.90 -10.60 12.07
CA TYR A 63 12.27 -11.93 12.55
C TYR A 63 11.34 -13.06 12.08
N ASN A 64 10.13 -12.72 11.64
CA ASN A 64 9.21 -13.68 11.05
C ASN A 64 9.45 -13.96 9.55
N GLY A 65 10.43 -13.29 8.94
CA GLY A 65 10.74 -13.38 7.51
C GLY A 65 10.03 -12.37 6.62
N GLY A 66 9.16 -11.52 7.18
CA GLY A 66 8.55 -10.40 6.47
C GLY A 66 9.50 -9.21 6.34
N ARG A 67 9.01 -8.14 5.75
CA ARG A 67 9.74 -6.88 5.56
C ARG A 67 8.89 -5.68 5.96
N LEU A 68 9.52 -4.67 6.55
CA LEU A 68 8.93 -3.36 6.79
C LEU A 68 9.87 -2.29 6.24
N TYR A 69 9.36 -1.40 5.41
CA TYR A 69 10.18 -0.41 4.71
C TYR A 69 9.37 0.84 4.35
N ILE A 70 10.04 1.84 3.79
CA ILE A 70 9.39 3.04 3.28
C ILE A 70 9.36 2.95 1.75
N ASP A 71 8.17 3.00 1.17
CA ASP A 71 7.97 3.18 -0.26
C ASP A 71 7.25 4.48 -0.54
N MET A 72 7.86 5.33 -1.38
CA MET A 72 7.32 6.64 -1.78
C MET A 72 6.81 7.52 -0.60
N GLY A 73 7.42 7.37 0.60
CA GLY A 73 7.03 8.09 1.82
C GLY A 73 6.05 7.34 2.73
N HIS A 74 5.51 6.22 2.28
CA HIS A 74 4.56 5.40 3.03
C HIS A 74 5.27 4.26 3.78
N VAL A 75 4.76 3.88 4.94
CA VAL A 75 5.14 2.61 5.56
C VAL A 75 4.54 1.49 4.75
N GLU A 76 5.37 0.56 4.30
CA GLU A 76 4.93 -0.65 3.62
C GLU A 76 5.37 -1.90 4.38
N TYR A 77 4.43 -2.81 4.54
CA TYR A 77 4.66 -4.12 5.14
C TYR A 77 4.49 -5.22 4.12
N ALA A 78 5.53 -6.02 3.93
CA ALA A 78 5.48 -7.27 3.16
C ALA A 78 5.45 -8.46 4.12
N SER A 79 4.45 -9.34 3.98
CA SER A 79 4.36 -10.55 4.78
C SER A 79 5.46 -11.54 4.43
N PRO A 80 5.82 -12.48 5.35
CA PRO A 80 6.59 -13.65 4.95
C PRO A 80 5.79 -14.50 3.97
N GLU A 81 6.47 -15.44 3.30
CA GLU A 81 5.84 -16.45 2.46
C GLU A 81 4.96 -17.36 3.30
N CYS A 82 3.68 -17.40 2.97
CA CYS A 82 2.66 -18.15 3.69
C CYS A 82 2.17 -19.37 2.89
N LEU A 83 2.02 -20.51 3.57
CA LEU A 83 1.38 -21.71 3.02
C LEU A 83 -0.10 -21.79 3.38
N SER A 84 -0.56 -20.96 4.30
CA SER A 84 -1.91 -20.93 4.85
C SER A 84 -2.48 -19.50 4.75
N LEU A 85 -3.72 -19.38 4.29
CA LEU A 85 -4.45 -18.11 4.29
C LEU A 85 -4.66 -17.58 5.71
N ARG A 86 -4.76 -18.48 6.71
CA ARG A 86 -4.88 -18.07 8.10
C ARG A 86 -3.64 -17.35 8.59
N ASP A 87 -2.44 -17.88 8.24
CA ASP A 87 -1.17 -17.26 8.61
C ASP A 87 -1.01 -15.93 7.89
N LEU A 88 -1.37 -15.87 6.60
CA LEU A 88 -1.34 -14.65 5.82
C LEU A 88 -2.17 -13.53 6.47
N ILE A 89 -3.41 -13.82 6.86
CA ILE A 89 -4.29 -12.87 7.55
C ILE A 89 -3.71 -12.49 8.92
N ALA A 90 -3.13 -13.45 9.65
CA ALA A 90 -2.53 -13.18 10.96
C ALA A 90 -1.33 -12.24 10.86
N TYR A 91 -0.46 -12.44 9.86
CA TYR A 91 0.68 -11.56 9.63
C TYR A 91 0.25 -10.16 9.18
N GLU A 92 -0.75 -10.05 8.31
CA GLU A 92 -1.32 -8.75 7.94
C GLU A 92 -1.85 -7.99 9.16
N LYS A 93 -2.60 -8.68 10.03
CA LYS A 93 -3.11 -8.08 11.26
C LYS A 93 -2.01 -7.72 12.25
N ALA A 94 -0.94 -8.51 12.30
CA ALA A 94 0.21 -8.19 13.14
C ALA A 94 0.88 -6.86 12.72
N ALA A 95 0.92 -6.55 11.42
CA ALA A 95 1.42 -5.25 10.95
C ALA A 95 0.58 -4.08 11.49
N ASP A 96 -0.76 -4.19 11.45
CA ASP A 96 -1.66 -3.18 12.04
C ASP A 96 -1.30 -2.96 13.53
N PHE A 97 -1.10 -4.03 14.30
CA PHE A 97 -0.75 -3.93 15.73
C PHE A 97 0.62 -3.33 15.98
N LEU A 98 1.62 -3.64 15.14
CA LEU A 98 2.95 -3.04 15.25
C LEU A 98 2.90 -1.52 15.08
N LEU A 99 2.17 -1.04 14.08
CA LEU A 99 2.01 0.40 13.85
C LEU A 99 1.28 1.08 15.03
N LEU A 100 0.21 0.47 15.54
CA LEU A 100 -0.51 0.97 16.70
C LEU A 100 0.39 1.03 17.93
N GLN A 101 1.17 -0.01 18.19
CA GLN A 101 2.12 -0.06 19.32
C GLN A 101 3.16 1.06 19.21
N ALA A 102 3.72 1.29 18.02
CA ALA A 102 4.68 2.37 17.82
C ALA A 102 4.08 3.75 18.10
N LEU A 103 2.83 4.00 17.68
CA LEU A 103 2.13 5.25 17.97
C LEU A 103 1.88 5.43 19.47
N GLU A 104 1.53 4.36 20.20
CA GLU A 104 1.38 4.38 21.66
C GLU A 104 2.70 4.68 22.36
N ASP A 105 3.78 3.98 21.98
CA ASP A 105 5.12 4.16 22.56
C ASP A 105 5.67 5.57 22.31
N LEU A 106 5.34 6.17 21.16
CA LEU A 106 5.70 7.55 20.81
C LEU A 106 4.78 8.61 21.46
N GLY A 107 3.69 8.19 22.09
CA GLY A 107 2.72 9.09 22.75
C GLY A 107 1.92 9.96 21.77
N ILE A 108 1.69 9.47 20.55
CA ILE A 108 0.96 10.18 19.48
C ILE A 108 -0.24 9.37 18.94
N ARG A 109 -0.69 8.36 19.67
CA ARG A 109 -1.77 7.46 19.27
C ARG A 109 -3.09 8.17 18.95
N ASP A 110 -3.39 9.24 19.67
CA ASP A 110 -4.61 10.03 19.49
C ASP A 110 -4.46 11.15 18.47
N ASP A 111 -3.26 11.37 17.95
CA ASP A 111 -2.94 12.44 17.00
C ASP A 111 -2.68 11.93 15.57
N VAL A 112 -2.46 10.63 15.42
CA VAL A 112 -2.02 10.01 14.15
C VAL A 112 -2.73 8.70 13.91
N THR A 113 -3.18 8.52 12.68
CA THR A 113 -3.79 7.27 12.22
C THR A 113 -3.08 6.75 10.97
N PHE A 114 -2.76 5.46 10.94
CA PHE A 114 -2.38 4.77 9.71
C PHE A 114 -3.62 4.15 9.08
N VAL A 115 -3.84 4.47 7.82
CA VAL A 115 -5.01 4.02 7.04
C VAL A 115 -4.58 3.13 5.88
N ARG A 116 -5.39 2.13 5.58
CA ARG A 116 -5.28 1.31 4.37
C ARG A 116 -6.39 1.72 3.43
N ASN A 117 -6.05 2.51 2.45
CA ASN A 117 -7.01 3.04 1.49
C ASN A 117 -6.38 3.01 0.10
N ASN A 118 -7.12 2.58 -0.92
CA ASN A 118 -6.59 2.55 -2.29
C ASN A 118 -6.39 3.94 -2.88
N ILE A 119 -7.17 4.92 -2.43
CA ILE A 119 -7.12 6.28 -2.95
C ILE A 119 -7.55 7.28 -1.89
N ASP A 120 -6.80 8.35 -1.76
CA ASP A 120 -7.22 9.55 -1.03
C ASP A 120 -8.00 10.48 -1.97
N HIS A 121 -9.25 10.77 -1.62
CA HIS A 121 -10.12 11.61 -2.42
C HIS A 121 -9.75 13.10 -2.41
N VAL A 122 -8.91 13.54 -1.50
CA VAL A 122 -8.51 14.94 -1.38
C VAL A 122 -7.25 15.22 -2.20
N THR A 123 -6.26 14.35 -2.08
CA THR A 123 -4.95 14.53 -2.72
C THR A 123 -4.79 13.72 -4.00
N GLY A 124 -5.60 12.69 -4.17
CA GLY A 124 -5.45 11.70 -5.24
C GLY A 124 -4.30 10.72 -5.01
N ALA A 125 -3.66 10.74 -3.84
CA ALA A 125 -2.65 9.75 -3.49
C ALA A 125 -3.24 8.35 -3.49
N THR A 126 -2.47 7.39 -3.99
CA THR A 126 -2.87 5.99 -4.04
C THR A 126 -1.96 5.17 -3.13
N PHE A 127 -2.54 4.16 -2.49
CA PHE A 127 -1.85 3.24 -1.60
C PHE A 127 -2.00 1.83 -2.15
N GLY A 128 -0.88 1.12 -2.29
CA GLY A 128 -0.86 -0.21 -2.87
C GLY A 128 -1.30 -1.30 -1.89
N TYR A 129 -1.89 -2.32 -2.46
CA TYR A 129 -2.11 -3.61 -1.82
C TYR A 129 -1.79 -4.69 -2.84
N HIS A 130 -0.66 -5.36 -2.68
CA HIS A 130 -0.17 -6.34 -3.61
C HIS A 130 -0.43 -7.75 -3.11
N GLU A 131 -0.85 -8.62 -4.01
CA GLU A 131 -1.00 -10.05 -3.77
C GLU A 131 0.07 -10.80 -4.55
N ASN A 132 0.93 -11.54 -3.85
CA ASN A 132 2.05 -12.27 -4.42
C ASN A 132 1.75 -13.78 -4.40
N TYR A 133 1.87 -14.44 -5.54
CA TYR A 133 1.60 -15.87 -5.68
C TYR A 133 2.78 -16.56 -6.36
N LEU A 134 3.35 -17.57 -5.69
CA LEU A 134 4.38 -18.42 -6.30
C LEU A 134 3.75 -19.34 -7.33
N VAL A 135 4.24 -19.28 -8.54
CA VAL A 135 3.83 -20.11 -9.67
C VAL A 135 5.02 -20.87 -10.23
N SER A 136 4.81 -22.13 -10.67
CA SER A 136 5.85 -22.89 -11.37
C SER A 136 6.26 -22.18 -12.67
N ARG A 137 7.57 -22.17 -12.95
CA ARG A 137 8.12 -21.61 -14.21
C ARG A 137 7.64 -22.38 -15.46
N ASP A 138 7.15 -23.60 -15.29
CA ASP A 138 6.62 -24.42 -16.40
C ASP A 138 5.23 -23.96 -16.87
N VAL A 139 4.55 -23.10 -16.10
CA VAL A 139 3.25 -22.56 -16.48
C VAL A 139 3.46 -21.42 -17.48
N PRO A 140 2.94 -21.54 -18.72
CA PRO A 140 3.06 -20.49 -19.73
C PRO A 140 2.31 -19.22 -19.25
N PHE A 141 3.05 -18.17 -18.94
CA PHE A 141 2.48 -16.96 -18.33
C PHE A 141 1.47 -16.29 -19.26
N GLU A 142 1.91 -15.86 -20.43
CA GLU A 142 1.08 -15.09 -21.38
C GLU A 142 -0.08 -15.90 -21.98
N TYR A 143 0.16 -17.20 -22.29
CA TYR A 143 -0.82 -18.02 -22.99
C TYR A 143 -1.80 -18.74 -22.07
N TYR A 144 -1.47 -18.87 -20.81
CA TYR A 144 -2.32 -19.61 -19.86
C TYR A 144 -2.71 -18.79 -18.65
N MET A 145 -1.73 -18.19 -17.95
CA MET A 145 -2.02 -17.48 -16.71
C MET A 145 -2.77 -16.18 -16.93
N VAL A 146 -2.33 -15.32 -17.86
CA VAL A 146 -2.98 -14.04 -18.12
C VAL A 146 -4.43 -14.25 -18.57
N PRO A 147 -4.76 -15.09 -19.58
CA PRO A 147 -6.14 -15.36 -19.96
C PRO A 147 -7.02 -15.98 -18.86
N ALA A 148 -6.42 -16.71 -17.93
CA ALA A 148 -7.16 -17.30 -16.81
C ALA A 148 -7.39 -16.31 -15.66
N LEU A 149 -6.39 -15.47 -15.34
CA LEU A 149 -6.46 -14.53 -14.23
C LEU A 149 -7.24 -13.26 -14.58
N MET A 150 -7.12 -12.73 -15.79
CA MET A 150 -7.73 -11.47 -16.19
C MET A 150 -9.25 -11.44 -15.94
N PRO A 151 -10.04 -12.43 -16.40
CA PRO A 151 -11.47 -12.46 -16.10
C PRO A 151 -11.77 -12.51 -14.61
N PHE A 152 -10.97 -13.26 -13.84
CA PHE A 152 -11.11 -13.34 -12.37
C PHE A 152 -10.81 -12.00 -11.71
N LEU A 153 -9.70 -11.35 -12.04
CA LEU A 153 -9.30 -10.06 -11.45
C LEU A 153 -10.33 -8.96 -11.74
N VAL A 154 -10.89 -8.94 -12.95
CA VAL A 154 -11.94 -7.98 -13.33
C VAL A 154 -13.24 -8.27 -12.58
N THR A 155 -13.66 -9.52 -12.51
CA THR A 155 -14.97 -9.90 -11.96
C THR A 155 -14.97 -10.01 -10.43
N ARG A 156 -13.84 -10.23 -9.77
CA ARG A 156 -13.77 -10.31 -8.30
C ARG A 156 -14.25 -9.03 -7.61
N GLN A 157 -14.22 -7.89 -8.30
CA GLN A 157 -14.72 -6.62 -7.77
C GLN A 157 -16.21 -6.68 -7.40
N ILE A 158 -16.98 -7.56 -8.04
CA ILE A 158 -18.42 -7.72 -7.79
C ILE A 158 -18.69 -8.16 -6.34
N TYR A 159 -17.81 -8.97 -5.75
CA TYR A 159 -17.99 -9.50 -4.40
C TYR A 159 -16.90 -9.09 -3.40
N ALA A 160 -15.76 -8.62 -3.87
CA ALA A 160 -14.62 -8.24 -3.03
C ALA A 160 -14.12 -6.80 -3.30
N GLY A 161 -14.78 -6.05 -4.17
CA GLY A 161 -14.45 -4.65 -4.42
C GLY A 161 -14.76 -3.79 -3.20
N ALA A 162 -13.81 -2.92 -2.83
CA ALA A 162 -13.99 -2.00 -1.69
C ALA A 162 -15.01 -0.88 -2.00
N GLY A 163 -15.28 -0.64 -3.27
CA GLY A 163 -16.20 0.39 -3.72
C GLY A 163 -15.69 1.82 -3.52
N ARG A 164 -16.27 2.74 -4.26
CA ARG A 164 -16.02 4.18 -4.13
C ARG A 164 -17.27 4.96 -4.47
N VAL A 165 -17.49 6.04 -3.73
CA VAL A 165 -18.51 7.05 -4.05
C VAL A 165 -17.81 8.18 -4.81
N GLY A 166 -18.34 8.57 -5.96
CA GLY A 166 -17.75 9.56 -6.85
C GLY A 166 -16.93 8.94 -7.99
N PHE A 167 -16.47 9.78 -8.89
CA PHE A 167 -15.62 9.42 -10.02
C PHE A 167 -14.55 10.47 -10.24
N HIS A 168 -13.47 10.10 -10.93
CA HIS A 168 -12.48 11.04 -11.40
C HIS A 168 -12.98 11.64 -12.73
N GLU A 169 -13.05 12.96 -12.79
CA GLU A 169 -13.32 13.66 -14.03
C GLU A 169 -11.98 14.18 -14.56
N GLU A 170 -11.46 13.55 -15.61
CA GLU A 170 -10.32 14.09 -16.33
C GLU A 170 -10.77 15.36 -17.07
N ASP A 171 -10.11 16.47 -16.84
CA ASP A 171 -10.23 17.62 -17.73
C ASP A 171 -9.42 17.32 -19.01
N PRO A 172 -10.07 17.04 -20.15
CA PRO A 172 -9.37 16.68 -21.38
C PRO A 172 -8.51 17.81 -21.94
N TYR A 173 -8.60 19.03 -21.40
CA TYR A 173 -7.90 20.22 -21.86
C TYR A 173 -6.75 20.68 -20.93
N ASP A 174 -6.57 20.06 -19.79
CA ASP A 174 -5.47 20.41 -18.87
C ASP A 174 -4.24 19.53 -19.13
N GLU A 175 -3.34 20.02 -20.01
CA GLU A 175 -2.05 19.36 -20.27
C GLU A 175 -1.12 19.38 -19.04
N ASP A 176 -1.34 20.26 -18.07
CA ASP A 176 -0.55 20.35 -16.84
C ASP A 176 -1.06 19.34 -15.78
N ASP A 177 -2.31 18.89 -15.90
CA ASP A 177 -2.92 17.89 -15.00
C ASP A 177 -2.33 16.47 -15.24
N ARG A 178 -1.76 16.20 -16.39
CA ARG A 178 -0.98 14.95 -16.64
C ARG A 178 0.25 14.83 -15.73
N ARG A 179 0.75 15.94 -15.20
CA ARG A 179 1.89 16.00 -14.26
C ARG A 179 1.46 16.18 -12.80
N ARG A 180 0.26 16.67 -12.58
CA ARG A 180 -0.35 16.85 -11.26
C ARG A 180 -1.68 16.12 -11.26
N ARG A 181 -1.67 14.81 -11.09
CA ARG A 181 -2.89 14.02 -10.88
C ARG A 181 -3.59 14.48 -9.59
N ARG A 182 -4.24 15.63 -9.65
CA ARG A 182 -5.19 16.05 -8.64
C ARG A 182 -6.51 15.38 -8.98
N VAL A 183 -6.77 14.26 -8.35
CA VAL A 183 -8.07 13.62 -8.38
C VAL A 183 -9.03 14.49 -7.57
N ALA A 184 -9.66 15.46 -8.20
CA ALA A 184 -10.78 16.15 -7.59
C ALA A 184 -12.01 15.25 -7.73
N THR A 185 -12.43 14.61 -6.66
CA THR A 185 -13.73 13.97 -6.61
C THR A 185 -14.80 15.04 -6.65
N ARG A 186 -15.40 15.24 -7.82
CA ARG A 186 -16.54 16.15 -7.94
C ARG A 186 -17.79 15.44 -7.41
N VAL A 187 -18.25 15.87 -6.26
CA VAL A 187 -19.57 15.47 -5.76
C VAL A 187 -20.61 16.29 -6.52
N THR A 188 -21.30 15.65 -7.45
CA THR A 188 -22.46 16.22 -8.12
C THR A 188 -23.75 15.77 -7.40
N ASP A 189 -24.89 16.36 -7.70
CA ASP A 189 -26.20 15.94 -7.13
C ASP A 189 -26.52 14.46 -7.44
N GLU A 190 -25.89 13.89 -8.48
CA GLU A 190 -25.85 12.46 -8.76
C GLU A 190 -24.45 11.94 -8.46
N VAL A 191 -24.28 11.30 -7.31
CA VAL A 191 -23.01 10.73 -6.90
C VAL A 191 -22.94 9.28 -7.38
N PRO A 192 -22.23 8.97 -8.47
CA PRO A 192 -22.12 7.60 -8.94
C PRO A 192 -21.35 6.74 -7.95
N TYR A 193 -21.78 5.50 -7.82
CA TYR A 193 -21.06 4.48 -7.07
C TYR A 193 -20.26 3.60 -8.02
N GLN A 194 -18.99 3.36 -7.67
CA GLN A 194 -18.11 2.44 -8.37
C GLN A 194 -17.85 1.20 -7.49
N ILE A 195 -17.85 0.02 -8.10
CA ILE A 195 -17.59 -1.24 -7.42
C ILE A 195 -16.11 -1.33 -6.99
N ALA A 196 -15.20 -0.79 -7.82
CA ALA A 196 -13.77 -0.76 -7.56
C ALA A 196 -13.30 0.66 -7.25
N GLN A 197 -12.35 0.81 -6.33
CA GLN A 197 -11.85 2.14 -5.94
C GLN A 197 -10.96 2.79 -7.01
N ARG A 198 -10.26 1.99 -7.82
CA ARG A 198 -9.21 2.46 -8.75
C ARG A 198 -9.46 2.08 -10.21
N SER A 199 -10.66 1.68 -10.60
CA SER A 199 -10.93 1.23 -11.98
C SER A 199 -10.66 2.30 -13.02
N ASP A 200 -10.89 3.57 -12.71
CA ASP A 200 -10.62 4.73 -13.54
C ASP A 200 -9.14 5.19 -13.52
N HIS A 201 -8.29 4.56 -12.70
CA HIS A 201 -6.85 4.81 -12.64
C HIS A 201 -6.01 3.70 -13.29
N ILE A 202 -6.65 2.64 -13.78
CA ILE A 202 -5.95 1.52 -14.43
C ILE A 202 -5.67 1.92 -15.88
N VAL A 203 -4.39 2.08 -16.21
CA VAL A 203 -3.93 2.49 -17.55
C VAL A 203 -3.29 1.35 -18.34
N ALA A 204 -3.01 0.22 -17.69
CA ALA A 204 -2.43 -0.96 -18.32
C ALA A 204 -2.93 -2.22 -17.63
N ASP A 205 -3.10 -3.30 -18.41
CA ASP A 205 -3.49 -4.62 -17.92
C ASP A 205 -2.28 -5.46 -17.47
N GLN A 206 -1.11 -5.13 -17.99
CA GLN A 206 0.17 -5.74 -17.63
C GLN A 206 1.24 -4.66 -17.49
N TYR A 207 2.12 -4.85 -16.56
CA TYR A 207 3.28 -3.99 -16.35
C TYR A 207 4.51 -4.84 -16.04
N GLU A 208 5.57 -4.69 -16.85
CA GLU A 208 6.87 -5.31 -16.60
C GLU A 208 7.84 -4.24 -16.10
N TRP A 209 8.37 -4.45 -14.90
CA TRP A 209 9.53 -3.71 -14.44
C TRP A 209 10.76 -4.31 -15.11
N VAL A 210 11.32 -3.58 -16.06
CA VAL A 210 12.65 -3.90 -16.59
C VAL A 210 13.66 -3.31 -15.61
N GLN A 211 14.31 -4.19 -14.85
CA GLN A 211 15.46 -3.83 -14.00
C GLN A 211 16.72 -3.69 -14.84
#